data_1c426cdd749acc0c46890d07e55c3f49
#
_entry.id   1c426cdd749acc0c46890d07e55c3f49
#
_cell.length_a   1.000
_cell.length_b   1.000
_cell.length_c   1.000
_cell.angle_alpha   90.00
_cell.angle_beta   90.00
_cell.angle_gamma   90.00
#
_symmetry.space_group_name_H-M   'P 1'
#
loop_
_entity.id
_entity.type
_entity.pdbx_description
1 polymer ?
#
loop_
_entity_poly.entity_id
_entity_poly.type
_entity_poly.pdbx_seq_one_letter_code
_entity_poly.pdbx_strand_id
1 'polypeptide(L)'
;KKEEWDAEAKAQVVRDEDETVNQASALWARNKSDITPEQYAEFYKHVGHDFEDPLTWTHARVEGKTEYTQLLYIPSRAPFDMWDRNARHGVKLYVRRVFIMDDAEQLMPTYLRFVRGVVDSNDLPLNVSREILQESKDIESIRNGCSKKVLGMLSDLAESDEAESKEKYAKFWGEFGRVLKEGVGEDYANKEKIASLLRFASTL
;
A
#
# COMPACT_ATOMS: atom_id res chain seq x y z
N LYS A 1 -34.20 -4.05 3.62
CA LYS A 1 -35.45 -4.41 2.89
C LYS A 1 -35.28 -3.98 1.46
N LYS A 2 -35.29 -4.93 0.55
CA LYS A 2 -35.24 -4.69 -0.88
C LYS A 2 -36.61 -4.89 -1.48
N GLU A 3 -37.08 -3.93 -2.22
CA GLU A 3 -38.34 -4.04 -2.93
C GLU A 3 -38.06 -4.60 -4.33
N GLU A 4 -38.61 -5.75 -4.63
CA GLU A 4 -38.43 -6.42 -5.91
C GLU A 4 -39.81 -6.76 -6.50
N TRP A 5 -39.97 -6.53 -7.82
CA TRP A 5 -41.21 -6.88 -8.51
C TRP A 5 -41.28 -8.39 -8.77
N ASP A 6 -42.19 -9.04 -8.12
CA ASP A 6 -42.43 -10.47 -8.37
C ASP A 6 -43.42 -10.62 -9.55
N ALA A 7 -42.90 -11.19 -10.64
CA ALA A 7 -43.66 -11.36 -11.88
C ALA A 7 -44.78 -12.42 -11.77
N GLU A 8 -44.69 -13.41 -10.88
CA GLU A 8 -45.70 -14.40 -10.63
C GLU A 8 -46.83 -13.89 -9.72
N ALA A 9 -46.46 -13.14 -8.72
CA ALA A 9 -47.41 -12.50 -7.78
C ALA A 9 -48.00 -11.20 -8.31
N LYS A 10 -47.46 -10.63 -9.41
CA LYS A 10 -47.84 -9.34 -9.97
C LYS A 10 -47.95 -8.22 -8.94
N ALA A 11 -47.07 -8.28 -7.92
CA ALA A 11 -47.05 -7.36 -6.83
C ALA A 11 -45.60 -7.06 -6.40
N GLN A 12 -45.39 -5.91 -5.78
CA GLN A 12 -44.14 -5.57 -5.13
C GLN A 12 -44.01 -6.38 -3.84
N VAL A 13 -43.03 -7.25 -3.77
CA VAL A 13 -42.75 -8.07 -2.58
C VAL A 13 -41.52 -7.49 -1.88
N VAL A 14 -41.68 -7.19 -0.60
CA VAL A 14 -40.58 -6.75 0.26
C VAL A 14 -39.94 -7.99 0.84
N ARG A 15 -38.71 -8.28 0.42
CA ARG A 15 -37.90 -9.35 1.03
C ARG A 15 -36.96 -8.74 2.04
N ASP A 16 -36.89 -9.34 3.22
CA ASP A 16 -35.82 -9.07 4.17
C ASP A 16 -34.59 -9.84 3.69
N GLU A 17 -33.65 -9.15 3.04
CA GLU A 17 -32.33 -9.68 2.77
C GLU A 17 -31.38 -9.21 3.87
N ASP A 18 -30.63 -10.16 4.41
CA ASP A 18 -29.52 -9.83 5.30
C ASP A 18 -28.39 -9.22 4.47
N GLU A 19 -28.25 -7.90 4.56
CA GLU A 19 -27.15 -7.19 3.95
C GLU A 19 -25.93 -7.29 4.88
N THR A 20 -24.85 -7.88 4.41
CA THR A 20 -23.59 -7.91 5.13
C THR A 20 -23.03 -6.49 5.21
N VAL A 21 -23.35 -5.79 6.28
CA VAL A 21 -22.97 -4.38 6.51
C VAL A 21 -21.48 -4.24 6.79
N ASN A 22 -20.80 -5.31 7.18
CA ASN A 22 -19.36 -5.30 7.44
C ASN A 22 -18.75 -6.67 7.14
N GLN A 23 -17.70 -6.70 6.33
CA GLN A 23 -16.87 -7.90 6.21
C GLN A 23 -16.01 -8.01 7.45
N ALA A 24 -16.34 -8.97 8.33
CA ALA A 24 -15.73 -9.17 9.64
C ALA A 24 -14.22 -9.48 9.63
N SER A 25 -13.60 -9.61 8.47
CA SER A 25 -12.17 -9.90 8.32
C SER A 25 -11.42 -8.77 7.63
N ALA A 26 -10.30 -8.36 8.21
CA ALA A 26 -9.39 -7.41 7.60
C ALA A 26 -8.95 -7.92 6.21
N LEU A 27 -9.06 -7.08 5.18
CA LEU A 27 -8.79 -7.47 3.79
C LEU A 27 -7.39 -8.06 3.65
N TRP A 28 -6.38 -7.45 4.28
CA TRP A 28 -5.00 -7.91 4.22
C TRP A 28 -4.74 -9.25 4.92
N ALA A 29 -5.68 -9.74 5.75
CA ALA A 29 -5.58 -11.02 6.41
C ALA A 29 -6.21 -12.17 5.61
N ARG A 30 -6.91 -11.86 4.49
CA ARG A 30 -7.54 -12.84 3.60
C ARG A 30 -6.53 -13.43 2.63
N ASN A 31 -6.86 -14.60 2.07
CA ASN A 31 -6.06 -15.14 0.97
C ASN A 31 -6.16 -14.24 -0.25
N LYS A 32 -5.05 -14.05 -0.96
CA LYS A 32 -5.01 -13.21 -2.17
C LYS A 32 -5.97 -13.69 -3.26
N SER A 33 -6.15 -15.01 -3.38
CA SER A 33 -7.07 -15.65 -4.33
C SER A 33 -8.53 -15.27 -4.11
N ASP A 34 -8.86 -14.83 -2.90
CA ASP A 34 -10.23 -14.53 -2.47
C ASP A 34 -10.54 -13.03 -2.52
N ILE A 35 -9.61 -12.23 -3.03
CA ILE A 35 -9.71 -10.78 -3.11
C ILE A 35 -9.66 -10.35 -4.56
N THR A 36 -10.70 -9.63 -5.01
CA THR A 36 -10.74 -9.11 -6.38
C THR A 36 -9.95 -7.79 -6.51
N PRO A 37 -9.52 -7.43 -7.73
CA PRO A 37 -8.86 -6.14 -7.98
C PRO A 37 -9.69 -4.94 -7.52
N GLU A 38 -11.01 -4.99 -7.68
CA GLU A 38 -11.94 -3.95 -7.26
C GLU A 38 -11.94 -3.79 -5.74
N GLN A 39 -11.89 -4.90 -4.98
CA GLN A 39 -11.79 -4.88 -3.52
C GLN A 39 -10.47 -4.28 -3.06
N TYR A 40 -9.36 -4.55 -3.77
CA TYR A 40 -8.08 -3.89 -3.49
C TYR A 40 -8.14 -2.38 -3.75
N ALA A 41 -8.76 -1.95 -4.86
CA ALA A 41 -8.90 -0.54 -5.21
C ALA A 41 -9.81 0.20 -4.21
N GLU A 42 -10.94 -0.39 -3.83
CA GLU A 42 -11.85 0.19 -2.84
C GLU A 42 -11.18 0.33 -1.46
N PHE A 43 -10.45 -0.70 -1.04
CA PHE A 43 -9.69 -0.64 0.20
C PHE A 43 -8.62 0.45 0.17
N TYR A 44 -7.93 0.63 -0.97
CA TYR A 44 -6.96 1.71 -1.14
C TYR A 44 -7.60 3.08 -0.94
N LYS A 45 -8.75 3.34 -1.58
CA LYS A 45 -9.47 4.62 -1.44
C LYS A 45 -9.78 4.94 0.02
N HIS A 46 -10.15 3.93 0.79
CA HIS A 46 -10.41 4.07 2.21
C HIS A 46 -9.13 4.35 3.03
N VAL A 47 -8.04 3.60 2.78
CA VAL A 47 -6.78 3.69 3.55
C VAL A 47 -5.97 4.92 3.16
N GLY A 48 -5.94 5.24 1.88
CA GLY A 48 -5.19 6.36 1.31
C GLY A 48 -5.92 7.70 1.35
N HIS A 49 -7.22 7.68 1.73
CA HIS A 49 -8.11 8.85 1.64
C HIS A 49 -8.09 9.46 0.23
N ASP A 50 -8.09 8.60 -0.78
CA ASP A 50 -8.03 8.95 -2.19
C ASP A 50 -9.34 8.62 -2.88
N PHE A 51 -9.65 9.27 -3.99
CA PHE A 51 -10.83 9.01 -4.81
C PHE A 51 -10.49 8.24 -6.08
N GLU A 52 -9.22 8.25 -6.47
CA GLU A 52 -8.73 7.54 -7.65
C GLU A 52 -8.30 6.10 -7.31
N ASP A 53 -8.23 5.24 -8.32
CA ASP A 53 -7.67 3.91 -8.16
C ASP A 53 -6.15 3.98 -7.98
N PRO A 54 -5.53 3.04 -7.24
CA PRO A 54 -4.09 2.99 -7.11
C PRO A 54 -3.44 2.66 -8.45
N LEU A 55 -2.24 3.15 -8.68
CA LEU A 55 -1.46 2.79 -9.86
C LEU A 55 -1.09 1.31 -9.87
N THR A 56 -0.66 0.82 -8.72
CA THR A 56 -0.32 -0.59 -8.49
C THR A 56 -0.27 -0.89 -6.99
N TRP A 57 -0.27 -2.17 -6.66
CA TRP A 57 -0.17 -2.62 -5.26
C TRP A 57 0.58 -3.93 -5.12
N THR A 58 0.98 -4.22 -3.90
CA THR A 58 1.54 -5.51 -3.51
C THR A 58 0.94 -5.97 -2.20
N HIS A 59 0.55 -7.23 -2.14
CA HIS A 59 0.06 -7.89 -0.95
C HIS A 59 0.98 -9.07 -0.66
N ALA A 60 1.59 -9.13 0.52
CA ALA A 60 2.50 -10.21 0.90
C ALA A 60 2.41 -10.51 2.39
N ARG A 61 2.47 -11.81 2.71
CA ARG A 61 2.73 -12.31 4.05
C ARG A 61 4.19 -12.73 4.11
N VAL A 62 4.89 -12.21 5.09
CA VAL A 62 6.29 -12.52 5.36
C VAL A 62 6.33 -13.39 6.59
N GLU A 63 6.94 -14.57 6.44
CA GLU A 63 7.15 -15.56 7.50
C GLU A 63 8.66 -15.71 7.71
N GLY A 64 9.11 -15.68 8.96
CA GLY A 64 10.51 -15.79 9.30
C GLY A 64 10.79 -15.36 10.73
N LYS A 65 11.92 -14.66 10.94
CA LYS A 65 12.29 -14.15 12.26
C LYS A 65 11.31 -13.08 12.76
N THR A 66 10.74 -12.31 11.84
CA THR A 66 9.68 -11.34 12.11
C THR A 66 8.53 -11.65 11.16
N GLU A 67 7.36 -11.95 11.72
CA GLU A 67 6.16 -12.27 10.94
C GLU A 67 5.26 -11.05 10.80
N TYR A 68 4.91 -10.73 9.56
CA TYR A 68 3.98 -9.64 9.26
C TYR A 68 3.32 -9.80 7.91
N THR A 69 2.18 -9.17 7.76
CA THR A 69 1.48 -9.00 6.49
C THR A 69 1.61 -7.56 6.04
N GLN A 70 1.86 -7.35 4.76
CA GLN A 70 1.91 -6.02 4.15
C GLN A 70 0.98 -5.95 2.95
N LEU A 71 0.20 -4.89 2.88
CA LEU A 71 -0.59 -4.50 1.73
C LEU A 71 -0.25 -3.05 1.41
N LEU A 72 0.59 -2.86 0.40
CA LEU A 72 1.19 -1.58 0.04
C LEU A 72 0.74 -1.15 -1.35
N TYR A 73 0.44 0.14 -1.50
CA TYR A 73 -0.08 0.75 -2.71
C TYR A 73 0.81 1.91 -3.16
N ILE A 74 0.90 2.09 -4.46
CA ILE A 74 1.42 3.30 -5.09
C ILE A 74 0.22 4.08 -5.62
N PRO A 75 0.01 5.33 -5.18
CA PRO A 75 -1.03 6.20 -5.72
C PRO A 75 -0.88 6.45 -7.22
N SER A 76 -1.97 6.77 -7.90
CA SER A 76 -1.94 7.17 -9.31
C SER A 76 -1.45 8.61 -9.51
N ARG A 77 -1.51 9.44 -8.47
CA ARG A 77 -1.03 10.83 -8.45
C ARG A 77 -0.31 11.15 -7.16
N ALA A 78 0.62 12.08 -7.25
CA ALA A 78 1.28 12.61 -6.07
C ALA A 78 0.29 13.43 -5.21
N PRO A 79 0.14 13.12 -3.92
CA PRO A 79 -0.60 13.98 -3.00
C PRO A 79 0.01 15.38 -2.98
N PHE A 80 -0.85 16.41 -2.85
CA PHE A 80 -0.41 17.82 -2.89
C PHE A 80 0.55 18.16 -1.74
N ASP A 81 0.44 17.46 -0.62
CA ASP A 81 1.25 17.63 0.58
C ASP A 81 2.55 16.80 0.58
N MET A 82 2.81 16.03 -0.48
CA MET A 82 4.00 15.18 -0.58
C MET A 82 5.32 15.95 -0.46
N TRP A 83 5.30 17.23 -0.80
CA TRP A 83 6.47 18.12 -0.74
C TRP A 83 6.60 18.88 0.58
N ASP A 84 5.57 18.81 1.44
CA ASP A 84 5.65 19.37 2.78
C ASP A 84 6.41 18.42 3.68
N ARG A 85 7.54 18.89 4.22
CA ARG A 85 8.39 18.11 5.13
C ARG A 85 7.73 17.87 6.49
N ASN A 86 6.72 18.64 6.83
CA ASN A 86 5.97 18.48 8.08
C ASN A 86 4.73 17.60 7.92
N ALA A 87 4.34 17.29 6.68
CA ALA A 87 3.24 16.37 6.44
C ALA A 87 3.63 14.97 6.94
N ARG A 88 2.71 14.35 7.65
CA ARG A 88 2.90 12.97 8.11
C ARG A 88 2.69 12.01 6.97
N HIS A 89 3.67 11.19 6.73
CA HIS A 89 3.66 10.20 5.70
C HIS A 89 3.93 8.84 6.34
N GLY A 90 3.32 7.81 5.80
CA GLY A 90 3.57 6.46 6.29
C GLY A 90 2.46 5.49 5.92
N VAL A 91 2.59 4.31 6.45
CA VAL A 91 1.60 3.24 6.35
C VAL A 91 0.91 3.07 7.70
N LYS A 92 -0.31 2.56 7.68
CA LYS A 92 -1.03 2.23 8.91
C LYS A 92 -0.41 0.99 9.55
N LEU A 93 -0.09 1.09 10.84
CA LEU A 93 0.42 -0.03 11.62
C LEU A 93 -0.71 -0.70 12.38
N TYR A 94 -0.77 -2.01 12.21
CA TYR A 94 -1.58 -2.92 13.00
C TYR A 94 -0.68 -3.93 13.71
N VAL A 95 -1.10 -4.40 14.86
CA VAL A 95 -0.49 -5.52 15.57
C VAL A 95 -1.59 -6.54 15.88
N ARG A 96 -1.48 -7.73 15.33
CA ARG A 96 -2.50 -8.79 15.46
C ARG A 96 -3.90 -8.28 15.14
N ARG A 97 -4.03 -7.51 14.05
CA ARG A 97 -5.26 -6.88 13.54
C ARG A 97 -5.84 -5.77 14.42
N VAL A 98 -5.13 -5.36 15.46
CA VAL A 98 -5.49 -4.20 16.28
C VAL A 98 -4.78 -2.96 15.68
N PHE A 99 -5.57 -1.93 15.39
CA PHE A 99 -5.02 -0.65 14.92
C PHE A 99 -4.15 -0.01 16.00
N ILE A 100 -2.93 0.37 15.64
CA ILE A 100 -1.96 1.00 16.54
C ILE A 100 -1.82 2.48 16.18
N MET A 101 -1.52 2.78 14.93
CA MET A 101 -1.34 4.17 14.50
C MET A 101 -1.49 4.34 12.99
N ASP A 102 -1.87 5.54 12.59
CA ASP A 102 -1.66 6.05 11.25
C ASP A 102 -0.22 6.53 11.09
N ASP A 103 0.23 6.67 9.86
CA ASP A 103 1.49 7.32 9.49
C ASP A 103 2.71 6.82 10.29
N ALA A 104 2.89 5.49 10.29
CA ALA A 104 4.06 4.86 10.89
C ALA A 104 5.30 5.12 10.01
N GLU A 105 5.88 6.32 10.14
CA GLU A 105 7.03 6.81 9.36
C GLU A 105 8.25 5.89 9.49
N GLN A 106 8.38 5.19 10.62
CA GLN A 106 9.48 4.28 10.88
C GLN A 106 9.46 3.04 9.98
N LEU A 107 8.27 2.69 9.43
CA LEU A 107 8.10 1.51 8.58
C LEU A 107 8.45 1.75 7.11
N MET A 108 8.68 3.00 6.71
CA MET A 108 8.97 3.36 5.33
C MET A 108 10.06 4.43 5.27
N PRO A 109 11.09 4.31 4.40
CA PRO A 109 12.08 5.35 4.22
C PRO A 109 11.46 6.59 3.55
N THR A 110 12.05 7.75 3.79
CA THR A 110 11.53 9.05 3.35
C THR A 110 11.34 9.15 1.84
N TYR A 111 12.24 8.54 1.07
CA TYR A 111 12.14 8.52 -0.41
C TYR A 111 10.99 7.65 -0.94
N LEU A 112 10.33 6.85 -0.09
CA LEU A 112 9.13 6.07 -0.39
C LEU A 112 7.87 6.64 0.31
N ARG A 113 7.88 7.90 0.74
CA ARG A 113 6.77 8.55 1.46
C ARG A 113 5.45 8.63 0.69
N PHE A 114 5.49 8.37 -0.61
CA PHE A 114 4.28 8.25 -1.43
C PHE A 114 3.52 6.93 -1.22
N VAL A 115 4.15 5.91 -0.66
CA VAL A 115 3.51 4.62 -0.41
C VAL A 115 2.42 4.76 0.64
N ARG A 116 1.27 4.14 0.36
CA ARG A 116 0.12 4.03 1.26
C ARG A 116 -0.15 2.56 1.55
N GLY A 117 -0.89 2.30 2.60
CA GLY A 117 -1.30 0.92 2.90
C GLY A 117 -1.21 0.54 4.35
N VAL A 118 -1.07 -0.76 4.58
CA VAL A 118 -1.14 -1.38 5.91
C VAL A 118 0.03 -2.34 6.09
N VAL A 119 0.60 -2.31 7.28
CA VAL A 119 1.49 -3.35 7.81
C VAL A 119 0.86 -3.89 9.09
N ASP A 120 0.71 -5.21 9.18
CA ASP A 120 0.16 -5.90 10.34
C ASP A 120 1.19 -6.92 10.86
N SER A 121 1.77 -6.63 12.02
CA SER A 121 2.79 -7.47 12.65
C SER A 121 2.18 -8.41 13.67
N ASN A 122 2.65 -9.66 13.68
CA ASN A 122 2.31 -10.63 14.71
C ASN A 122 3.20 -10.54 15.95
N ASP A 123 4.42 -10.01 15.80
CA ASP A 123 5.48 -10.08 16.81
C ASP A 123 5.63 -8.81 17.64
N LEU A 124 5.21 -7.67 17.09
CA LEU A 124 5.26 -6.42 17.85
C LEU A 124 4.30 -6.46 19.05
N PRO A 125 4.67 -5.84 20.17
CA PRO A 125 3.77 -5.73 21.34
C PRO A 125 2.63 -4.74 21.06
N LEU A 126 1.45 -4.99 21.63
CA LEU A 126 0.27 -4.12 21.45
C LEU A 126 0.42 -2.72 22.07
N ASN A 127 1.30 -2.58 23.05
CA ASN A 127 1.60 -1.30 23.71
C ASN A 127 2.72 -0.50 23.05
N VAL A 128 2.91 -0.69 21.76
CA VAL A 128 3.93 0.02 20.97
C VAL A 128 3.67 1.52 21.00
N SER A 129 4.65 2.28 21.48
CA SER A 129 4.70 3.73 21.34
C SER A 129 5.62 4.15 20.19
N ARG A 130 5.50 5.40 19.74
CA ARG A 130 6.40 5.94 18.69
C ARG A 130 7.88 5.84 19.05
N GLU A 131 8.22 5.95 20.34
CA GLU A 131 9.58 5.82 20.84
C GLU A 131 10.10 4.38 20.69
N ILE A 132 9.28 3.39 21.03
CA ILE A 132 9.62 1.97 20.86
C ILE A 132 9.85 1.63 19.39
N LEU A 133 9.09 2.24 18.48
CA LEU A 133 9.25 2.02 17.05
C LEU A 133 10.60 2.50 16.51
N GLN A 134 11.23 3.49 17.14
CA GLN A 134 12.51 4.05 16.68
C GLN A 134 13.70 3.12 16.97
N GLU A 135 13.61 2.30 18.01
CA GLU A 135 14.73 1.48 18.50
C GLU A 135 14.56 -0.03 18.25
N SER A 136 13.44 -0.45 17.67
CA SER A 136 13.12 -1.87 17.48
C SER A 136 13.79 -2.46 16.24
N LYS A 137 14.56 -3.54 16.41
CA LYS A 137 15.13 -4.33 15.31
C LYS A 137 14.05 -4.97 14.42
N ASP A 138 12.88 -5.26 14.98
CA ASP A 138 11.77 -5.82 14.23
C ASP A 138 11.20 -4.76 13.28
N ILE A 139 11.10 -3.51 13.71
CA ILE A 139 10.70 -2.39 12.86
C ILE A 139 11.70 -2.16 11.72
N GLU A 140 12.99 -2.23 11.99
CA GLU A 140 14.02 -2.13 10.96
C GLU A 140 13.90 -3.28 9.94
N SER A 141 13.66 -4.50 10.42
CA SER A 141 13.44 -5.67 9.56
C SER A 141 12.20 -5.49 8.67
N ILE A 142 11.08 -5.03 9.24
CA ILE A 142 9.84 -4.76 8.51
C ILE A 142 10.07 -3.65 7.48
N ARG A 143 10.69 -2.54 7.87
CA ARG A 143 11.03 -1.41 6.98
C ARG A 143 11.84 -1.87 5.77
N ASN A 144 12.89 -2.66 6.01
CA ASN A 144 13.74 -3.20 4.95
C ASN A 144 12.96 -4.14 4.03
N GLY A 145 12.08 -4.98 4.58
CA GLY A 145 11.22 -5.86 3.82
C GLY A 145 10.21 -5.12 2.95
N CYS A 146 9.55 -4.10 3.51
CA CYS A 146 8.62 -3.23 2.78
C CYS A 146 9.33 -2.48 1.65
N SER A 147 10.49 -1.88 1.93
CA SER A 147 11.29 -1.16 0.94
C SER A 147 11.70 -2.06 -0.23
N LYS A 148 12.23 -3.25 0.06
CA LYS A 148 12.60 -4.24 -0.96
C LYS A 148 11.40 -4.65 -1.81
N LYS A 149 10.23 -4.80 -1.19
CA LYS A 149 9.02 -5.20 -1.91
C LYS A 149 8.51 -4.11 -2.83
N VAL A 150 8.50 -2.85 -2.38
CA VAL A 150 8.13 -1.70 -3.22
C VAL A 150 9.11 -1.52 -4.37
N LEU A 151 10.42 -1.55 -4.10
CA LEU A 151 11.43 -1.45 -5.15
C LEU A 151 11.36 -2.62 -6.13
N GLY A 152 11.03 -3.84 -5.66
CA GLY A 152 10.76 -4.99 -6.53
C GLY A 152 9.61 -4.75 -7.48
N MET A 153 8.48 -4.31 -6.95
CA MET A 153 7.27 -3.99 -7.74
C MET A 153 7.56 -2.90 -8.80
N LEU A 154 8.36 -1.89 -8.46
CA LEU A 154 8.78 -0.87 -9.41
C LEU A 154 9.73 -1.41 -10.49
N SER A 155 10.64 -2.34 -10.14
CA SER A 155 11.48 -3.01 -11.12
C SER A 155 10.66 -3.85 -12.10
N ASP A 156 9.69 -4.61 -11.58
CA ASP A 156 8.81 -5.44 -12.41
C ASP A 156 8.06 -4.58 -13.44
N LEU A 157 7.58 -3.39 -13.06
CA LEU A 157 6.97 -2.44 -13.99
C LEU A 157 7.98 -1.83 -14.99
N ALA A 158 9.18 -1.49 -14.50
CA ALA A 158 10.20 -0.81 -15.31
C ALA A 158 10.85 -1.71 -16.35
N GLU A 159 10.93 -3.00 -16.09
CA GLU A 159 11.57 -4.03 -16.90
C GLU A 159 10.58 -4.80 -17.78
N SER A 160 9.28 -4.64 -17.54
CA SER A 160 8.23 -5.30 -18.33
C SER A 160 8.18 -4.77 -19.75
N ASP A 161 8.02 -5.69 -20.72
CA ASP A 161 7.82 -5.35 -22.13
C ASP A 161 6.35 -5.02 -22.48
N GLU A 162 5.43 -5.27 -21.55
CA GLU A 162 4.02 -4.98 -21.73
C GLU A 162 3.74 -3.47 -21.79
N ALA A 163 2.93 -3.06 -22.77
CA ALA A 163 2.61 -1.64 -22.98
C ALA A 163 1.96 -1.01 -21.75
N GLU A 164 1.07 -1.73 -21.08
CA GLU A 164 0.40 -1.28 -19.86
C GLU A 164 1.39 -1.02 -18.71
N SER A 165 2.35 -1.91 -18.52
CA SER A 165 3.39 -1.77 -17.49
C SER A 165 4.29 -0.57 -17.77
N LYS A 166 4.66 -0.37 -19.04
CA LYS A 166 5.45 0.80 -19.48
C LYS A 166 4.72 2.11 -19.25
N GLU A 167 3.42 2.15 -19.52
CA GLU A 167 2.58 3.32 -19.28
C GLU A 167 2.46 3.62 -17.78
N LYS A 168 2.19 2.58 -16.98
CA LYS A 168 2.16 2.69 -15.51
C LYS A 168 3.49 3.21 -14.96
N TYR A 169 4.60 2.68 -15.46
CA TYR A 169 5.90 3.14 -15.01
C TYR A 169 6.20 4.59 -15.44
N ALA A 170 5.83 4.99 -16.65
CA ALA A 170 5.98 6.37 -17.11
C ALA A 170 5.15 7.34 -16.25
N LYS A 171 3.89 6.97 -15.91
CA LYS A 171 3.03 7.73 -15.01
C LYS A 171 3.66 7.83 -13.61
N PHE A 172 4.12 6.70 -13.05
CA PHE A 172 4.84 6.67 -11.78
C PHE A 172 6.03 7.61 -11.79
N TRP A 173 6.84 7.56 -12.84
CA TRP A 173 8.04 8.37 -12.93
C TRP A 173 7.72 9.88 -13.00
N GLY A 174 6.68 10.26 -13.74
CA GLY A 174 6.22 11.65 -13.81
C GLY A 174 5.82 12.22 -12.44
N GLU A 175 5.12 11.41 -11.64
CA GLU A 175 4.59 11.81 -10.33
C GLU A 175 5.64 11.72 -9.20
N PHE A 176 6.41 10.62 -9.16
CA PHE A 176 7.22 10.26 -7.99
C PHE A 176 8.73 10.18 -8.27
N GLY A 177 9.16 10.33 -9.53
CA GLY A 177 10.57 10.17 -9.89
C GLY A 177 11.50 11.11 -9.13
N ARG A 178 11.05 12.33 -8.82
CA ARG A 178 11.83 13.30 -8.04
C ARG A 178 12.06 12.80 -6.61
N VAL A 179 11.03 12.24 -5.97
CA VAL A 179 11.12 11.71 -4.60
C VAL A 179 11.96 10.44 -4.58
N LEU A 180 11.77 9.55 -5.56
CA LEU A 180 12.56 8.31 -5.65
C LEU A 180 14.07 8.59 -5.76
N LYS A 181 14.47 9.66 -6.46
CA LYS A 181 15.88 10.06 -6.59
C LYS A 181 16.56 10.34 -5.25
N GLU A 182 15.82 10.81 -4.24
CA GLU A 182 16.35 11.07 -2.90
C GLU A 182 16.95 9.79 -2.30
N GLY A 183 16.36 8.63 -2.60
CA GLY A 183 16.79 7.33 -2.12
C GLY A 183 18.22 6.93 -2.51
N VAL A 184 18.76 7.47 -3.60
CA VAL A 184 20.17 7.21 -3.98
C VAL A 184 21.16 7.73 -2.92
N GLY A 185 20.79 8.81 -2.23
CA GLY A 185 21.60 9.39 -1.16
C GLY A 185 21.23 8.88 0.24
N GLU A 186 19.99 8.42 0.43
CA GLU A 186 19.45 8.04 1.74
C GLU A 186 19.57 6.54 2.05
N ASP A 187 19.43 5.68 1.03
CA ASP A 187 19.40 4.22 1.19
C ASP A 187 20.58 3.56 0.49
N TYR A 188 21.69 3.52 1.20
CA TYR A 188 22.93 2.95 0.67
C TYR A 188 22.80 1.46 0.31
N ALA A 189 22.00 0.72 1.07
CA ALA A 189 21.82 -0.72 0.87
C ALA A 189 21.05 -1.04 -0.43
N ASN A 190 20.16 -0.17 -0.86
CA ASN A 190 19.35 -0.33 -2.08
C ASN A 190 19.77 0.62 -3.21
N LYS A 191 20.87 1.33 -3.06
CA LYS A 191 21.33 2.39 -3.97
C LYS A 191 21.38 1.95 -5.43
N GLU A 192 21.97 0.79 -5.71
CA GLU A 192 22.09 0.28 -7.08
C GLU A 192 20.71 -0.02 -7.69
N LYS A 193 19.83 -0.63 -6.91
CA LYS A 193 18.46 -0.93 -7.33
C LYS A 193 17.67 0.35 -7.58
N ILE A 194 17.79 1.35 -6.72
CA ILE A 194 17.15 2.66 -6.93
C ILE A 194 17.72 3.32 -8.18
N ALA A 195 19.04 3.28 -8.38
CA ALA A 195 19.69 3.87 -9.54
C ALA A 195 19.22 3.26 -10.87
N SER A 196 18.98 1.95 -10.92
CA SER A 196 18.45 1.26 -12.11
C SER A 196 17.03 1.69 -12.47
N LEU A 197 16.27 2.18 -11.51
CA LEU A 197 14.91 2.69 -11.70
C LEU A 197 14.88 4.13 -12.23
N LEU A 198 15.97 4.87 -12.19
CA LEU A 198 15.96 6.27 -12.59
C LEU A 198 15.79 6.43 -14.11
N ARG A 199 15.09 7.46 -14.50
CA ARG A 199 14.93 7.92 -15.87
C ARG A 199 15.34 9.38 -15.96
N PHE A 200 15.97 9.75 -17.07
CA PHE A 200 16.43 11.10 -17.32
C PHE A 200 15.94 11.53 -18.69
N ALA A 201 15.57 12.79 -18.82
CA ALA A 201 15.32 13.36 -20.14
C ALA A 201 16.62 13.42 -20.92
N SER A 202 16.56 13.11 -22.22
CA SER A 202 17.65 13.29 -23.17
C SER A 202 17.24 14.30 -24.24
N THR A 203 18.18 15.05 -24.71
CA THR A 203 18.04 15.96 -25.88
C THR A 203 18.40 15.28 -27.19
N LEU A 204 18.73 13.97 -27.14
CA LEU A 204 19.04 13.15 -28.31
C LEU A 204 17.80 12.45 -28.83
#